data_db570f5bd636f865c78df15ec6631a07
#
_entry.id   db570f5bd636f865c78df15ec6631a07
#
_cell.length_a   1.000
_cell.length_b   1.000
_cell.length_c   1.000
_cell.angle_alpha   90.00
_cell.angle_beta   90.00
_cell.angle_gamma   90.00
#
_symmetry.space_group_name_H-M   'P 1'
#
loop_
_entity.id
_entity.type
_entity.pdbx_description
1 polymer ?
#
loop_
_entity_poly.entity_id
_entity_poly.type
_entity_poly.pdbx_seq_one_letter_code
_entity_poly.pdbx_strand_id
1 'polypeptide(L)'
;VYGSVVTAGIHRAPSIKVAEAAKVIENTQRDLNIAFMNELSLIFQALEIDTGDVLAAAATKWNFLPFTPGLVGGHCIGVDPYYLTYRAEKAGYHPEVILAGRRINDEMGRRIARECIRGLLRRKGRGGLVTILGMTFKENVPDIRNSRVIDIIGELQSFGVEVQIADPLADAAAVHEEYGIGLTAIEALRPADAVVLAVSHDQYLAGGWPLVQGLLSEESGLVLDVKMKLDRASKPAAIELWRP
;
A
#
# COMPACT_ATOMS: atom_id res chain seq x y z
N VAL A 1 18.05 16.95 29.90
CA VAL A 1 17.39 15.65 29.84
C VAL A 1 17.44 15.12 28.42
N TYR A 2 16.82 15.74 27.44
CA TYR A 2 16.78 15.17 26.06
C TYR A 2 18.16 15.03 25.41
N GLY A 3 19.09 15.99 25.62
CA GLY A 3 20.44 15.94 25.07
C GLY A 3 21.31 14.80 25.62
N SER A 4 20.91 14.15 26.72
CA SER A 4 21.63 13.00 27.25
C SER A 4 21.23 11.66 26.61
N VAL A 5 20.13 11.63 25.84
CA VAL A 5 19.58 10.40 25.23
C VAL A 5 19.39 10.49 23.71
N VAL A 6 19.38 11.71 23.14
CA VAL A 6 19.21 11.93 21.70
C VAL A 6 20.56 12.22 21.05
N THR A 7 21.12 11.22 20.37
CA THR A 7 22.44 11.33 19.70
C THR A 7 22.42 12.18 18.44
N ALA A 8 21.27 12.30 17.77
CA ALA A 8 21.10 13.11 16.56
C ALA A 8 21.07 14.63 16.80
N GLY A 9 21.15 15.05 18.09
CA GLY A 9 21.06 16.46 18.46
C GLY A 9 19.65 16.95 18.74
N ILE A 10 19.55 18.16 19.28
CA ILE A 10 18.28 18.81 19.62
C ILE A 10 18.19 20.14 18.88
N HIS A 11 17.09 20.33 18.15
CA HIS A 11 16.74 21.61 17.58
C HIS A 11 15.70 22.32 18.47
N ARG A 12 16.01 23.53 18.92
CA ARG A 12 15.08 24.35 19.71
C ARG A 12 14.25 25.21 18.76
N ALA A 13 12.99 24.84 18.58
CA ALA A 13 12.06 25.63 17.78
C ALA A 13 11.73 26.98 18.45
N PRO A 14 11.53 28.07 17.68
CA PRO A 14 11.19 29.40 18.20
C PRO A 14 9.88 29.45 18.99
N SER A 15 8.93 28.55 18.68
CA SER A 15 7.65 28.44 19.39
C SER A 15 7.09 27.03 19.29
N ILE A 16 6.12 26.71 20.16
CA ILE A 16 5.37 25.44 20.11
C ILE A 16 4.70 25.26 18.76
N LYS A 17 4.05 26.31 18.22
CA LYS A 17 3.41 26.26 16.90
C LYS A 17 4.38 25.88 15.77
N VAL A 18 5.62 26.38 15.83
CA VAL A 18 6.65 26.02 14.83
C VAL A 18 7.07 24.57 14.99
N ALA A 19 7.23 24.08 16.21
CA ALA A 19 7.57 22.68 16.46
C ALA A 19 6.48 21.73 15.97
N GLU A 20 5.21 22.02 16.25
CA GLU A 20 4.05 21.25 15.80
C GLU A 20 3.95 21.27 14.27
N ALA A 21 4.07 22.43 13.64
CA ALA A 21 4.05 22.57 12.19
C ALA A 21 5.19 21.77 11.54
N ALA A 22 6.41 21.83 12.08
CA ALA A 22 7.56 21.08 11.57
C ALA A 22 7.30 19.57 11.57
N LYS A 23 6.66 19.03 12.62
CA LYS A 23 6.30 17.61 12.69
C LYS A 23 5.25 17.23 11.66
N VAL A 24 4.21 18.05 11.52
CA VAL A 24 3.11 17.78 10.60
C VAL A 24 3.56 17.84 9.13
N ILE A 25 4.41 18.82 8.76
CA ILE A 25 4.89 18.94 7.38
C ILE A 25 5.82 17.80 6.98
N GLU A 26 6.56 17.19 7.90
CA GLU A 26 7.41 16.03 7.61
C GLU A 26 6.55 14.85 7.10
N ASN A 27 5.43 14.56 7.78
CA ASN A 27 4.50 13.52 7.36
C ASN A 27 3.72 13.92 6.10
N THR A 28 3.29 15.18 5.99
CA THR A 28 2.56 15.69 4.82
C THR A 28 3.44 15.63 3.56
N GLN A 29 4.72 15.98 3.67
CA GLN A 29 5.66 15.88 2.55
C GLN A 29 5.78 14.43 2.07
N ARG A 30 5.91 13.46 3.00
CA ARG A 30 5.98 12.04 2.67
C ARG A 30 4.72 11.56 1.98
N ASP A 31 3.55 11.93 2.50
CA ASP A 31 2.25 11.63 1.91
C ASP A 31 2.13 12.15 0.48
N LEU A 32 2.49 13.41 0.24
CA LEU A 32 2.47 14.03 -1.09
C LEU A 32 3.43 13.38 -2.07
N ASN A 33 4.63 13.02 -1.63
CA ASN A 33 5.58 12.31 -2.49
C ASN A 33 5.04 10.93 -2.90
N ILE A 34 4.39 10.20 -1.99
CA ILE A 34 3.76 8.92 -2.33
C ILE A 34 2.56 9.16 -3.27
N ALA A 35 1.74 10.20 -3.03
CA ALA A 35 0.64 10.55 -3.91
C ALA A 35 1.10 10.85 -5.33
N PHE A 36 2.21 11.57 -5.47
CA PHE A 36 2.84 11.82 -6.76
C PHE A 36 3.28 10.52 -7.45
N MET A 37 3.93 9.60 -6.73
CA MET A 37 4.29 8.28 -7.29
C MET A 37 3.05 7.46 -7.68
N ASN A 38 1.99 7.52 -6.87
CA ASN A 38 0.71 6.88 -7.17
C ASN A 38 0.09 7.45 -8.45
N GLU A 39 0.06 8.77 -8.62
CA GLU A 39 -0.43 9.42 -9.84
C GLU A 39 0.41 9.05 -11.06
N LEU A 40 1.75 9.06 -10.94
CA LEU A 40 2.64 8.63 -12.00
C LEU A 40 2.37 7.19 -12.43
N SER A 41 2.12 6.28 -11.47
CA SER A 41 1.80 4.89 -11.80
C SER A 41 0.53 4.76 -12.63
N LEU A 42 -0.48 5.61 -12.38
CA LEU A 42 -1.71 5.63 -13.17
C LEU A 42 -1.50 6.18 -14.58
N ILE A 43 -0.66 7.22 -14.70
CA ILE A 43 -0.28 7.79 -15.99
C ILE A 43 0.50 6.75 -16.82
N PHE A 44 1.50 6.10 -16.20
CA PHE A 44 2.33 5.13 -16.90
C PHE A 44 1.53 3.87 -17.28
N GLN A 45 0.60 3.44 -16.45
CA GLN A 45 -0.32 2.36 -16.81
C GLN A 45 -1.16 2.72 -18.05
N ALA A 46 -1.66 3.96 -18.14
CA ALA A 46 -2.42 4.43 -19.31
C ALA A 46 -1.55 4.57 -20.57
N LEU A 47 -0.24 4.74 -20.40
CA LEU A 47 0.75 4.82 -21.48
C LEU A 47 1.42 3.48 -21.79
N GLU A 48 1.03 2.39 -21.12
CA GLU A 48 1.63 1.05 -21.23
C GLU A 48 3.15 1.04 -20.93
N ILE A 49 3.58 1.90 -19.99
CA ILE A 49 4.96 2.01 -19.50
C ILE A 49 5.05 1.40 -18.10
N ASP A 50 6.09 0.61 -17.84
CA ASP A 50 6.34 0.07 -16.51
C ASP A 50 6.87 1.14 -15.55
N THR A 51 6.15 1.39 -14.47
CA THR A 51 6.49 2.40 -13.46
C THR A 51 7.84 2.11 -12.80
N GLY A 52 8.13 0.84 -12.49
CA GLY A 52 9.39 0.46 -11.86
C GLY A 52 10.61 0.77 -12.74
N ASP A 53 10.49 0.52 -14.05
CA ASP A 53 11.57 0.83 -15.01
C ASP A 53 11.81 2.35 -15.09
N VAL A 54 10.74 3.16 -15.08
CA VAL A 54 10.85 4.63 -15.06
C VAL A 54 11.50 5.10 -13.76
N LEU A 55 11.05 4.59 -12.61
CA LEU A 55 11.61 4.97 -11.31
C LEU A 55 13.06 4.56 -11.18
N ALA A 56 13.45 3.38 -11.67
CA ALA A 56 14.83 2.93 -11.70
C ALA A 56 15.72 3.87 -12.55
N ALA A 57 15.24 4.27 -13.73
CA ALA A 57 15.94 5.24 -14.57
C ALA A 57 16.05 6.63 -13.91
N ALA A 58 14.96 7.13 -13.31
CA ALA A 58 14.93 8.41 -12.61
C ALA A 58 15.88 8.43 -11.40
N ALA A 59 15.96 7.32 -10.65
CA ALA A 59 16.82 7.18 -9.48
C ALA A 59 18.31 7.26 -9.79
N THR A 60 18.73 7.20 -11.06
CA THR A 60 20.14 7.49 -11.46
C THR A 60 20.51 8.95 -11.25
N LYS A 61 19.55 9.85 -11.06
CA LYS A 61 19.79 11.27 -10.81
C LYS A 61 19.93 11.54 -9.32
N TRP A 62 20.97 12.22 -8.93
CA TRP A 62 21.32 12.49 -7.53
C TRP A 62 20.24 13.25 -6.73
N ASN A 63 19.40 14.02 -7.42
CA ASN A 63 18.35 14.85 -6.81
C ASN A 63 16.95 14.20 -6.87
N PHE A 64 16.82 12.98 -7.39
CA PHE A 64 15.56 12.26 -7.40
C PHE A 64 15.30 11.61 -6.04
N LEU A 65 14.12 11.85 -5.47
CA LEU A 65 13.72 11.26 -4.20
C LEU A 65 13.08 9.88 -4.44
N PRO A 66 13.63 8.79 -3.89
CA PRO A 66 13.23 7.42 -4.23
C PRO A 66 11.96 6.97 -3.50
N PHE A 67 10.85 7.67 -3.70
CA PHE A 67 9.54 7.21 -3.28
C PHE A 67 8.98 6.20 -4.30
N THR A 68 8.08 5.34 -3.84
CA THR A 68 7.42 4.33 -4.67
C THR A 68 5.91 4.39 -4.49
N PRO A 69 5.12 3.95 -5.49
CA PRO A 69 3.68 3.82 -5.34
C PRO A 69 3.29 2.86 -4.21
N GLY A 70 2.07 3.00 -3.71
CA GLY A 70 1.52 2.06 -2.74
C GLY A 70 0.47 2.66 -1.83
N LEU A 71 0.06 1.86 -0.87
CA LEU A 71 -0.92 2.24 0.14
C LEU A 71 -0.31 3.16 1.19
N VAL A 72 -1.07 4.16 1.64
CA VAL A 72 -0.66 5.09 2.70
C VAL A 72 -1.62 4.97 3.88
N GLY A 73 -1.26 4.11 4.81
CA GLY A 73 -1.99 3.87 6.06
C GLY A 73 -1.23 4.37 7.29
N GLY A 74 -1.62 3.83 8.44
CA GLY A 74 -1.04 4.17 9.75
C GLY A 74 -1.62 5.44 10.35
N HIS A 75 -1.18 5.73 11.58
CA HIS A 75 -1.75 6.79 12.43
C HIS A 75 -1.10 8.18 12.25
N CYS A 76 -0.07 8.30 11.40
CA CYS A 76 0.63 9.55 11.17
C CYS A 76 0.51 10.02 9.72
N ILE A 77 1.12 9.31 8.75
CA ILE A 77 1.25 9.79 7.37
C ILE A 77 -0.12 9.98 6.71
N GLY A 78 -1.07 9.05 6.95
CA GLY A 78 -2.43 9.14 6.42
C GLY A 78 -3.37 10.09 7.18
N VAL A 79 -2.96 10.64 8.34
CA VAL A 79 -3.82 11.42 9.24
C VAL A 79 -3.35 12.85 9.43
N ASP A 80 -2.05 13.09 9.68
CA ASP A 80 -1.50 14.43 9.92
C ASP A 80 -1.84 15.45 8.82
N PRO A 81 -1.86 15.09 7.51
CA PRO A 81 -2.29 16.02 6.47
C PRO A 81 -3.70 16.56 6.68
N TYR A 82 -4.63 15.76 7.22
CA TYR A 82 -5.99 16.22 7.51
C TYR A 82 -6.04 17.20 8.66
N TYR A 83 -5.21 17.05 9.69
CA TYR A 83 -5.10 18.07 10.74
C TYR A 83 -4.59 19.41 10.18
N LEU A 84 -3.59 19.35 9.28
CA LEU A 84 -3.07 20.55 8.64
C LEU A 84 -4.11 21.23 7.74
N THR A 85 -4.82 20.45 6.90
CA THR A 85 -5.87 20.98 6.02
C THR A 85 -7.02 21.58 6.82
N TYR A 86 -7.49 20.89 7.87
CA TYR A 86 -8.52 21.43 8.76
C TYR A 86 -8.09 22.76 9.39
N ARG A 87 -6.84 22.85 9.86
CA ARG A 87 -6.32 24.08 10.45
C ARG A 87 -6.18 25.21 9.44
N ALA A 88 -5.78 24.88 8.21
CA ALA A 88 -5.69 25.85 7.11
C ALA A 88 -7.06 26.42 6.76
N GLU A 89 -8.08 25.58 6.61
CA GLU A 89 -9.46 26.00 6.31
C GLU A 89 -10.04 26.88 7.41
N LYS A 90 -9.77 26.54 8.68
CA LYS A 90 -10.14 27.40 9.82
C LYS A 90 -9.44 28.77 9.80
N ALA A 91 -8.30 28.89 9.14
CA ALA A 91 -7.58 30.13 8.92
C ALA A 91 -7.99 30.86 7.62
N GLY A 92 -8.96 30.33 6.88
CA GLY A 92 -9.47 30.91 5.63
C GLY A 92 -8.69 30.52 4.38
N TYR A 93 -7.82 29.48 4.44
CA TYR A 93 -7.05 29.00 3.30
C TYR A 93 -7.46 27.60 2.88
N HIS A 94 -7.79 27.38 1.61
CA HIS A 94 -8.10 26.06 1.06
C HIS A 94 -6.83 25.38 0.53
N PRO A 95 -6.38 24.26 1.15
CA PRO A 95 -5.10 23.62 0.81
C PRO A 95 -5.22 22.64 -0.37
N GLU A 96 -5.27 23.12 -1.59
CA GLU A 96 -5.52 22.34 -2.81
C GLU A 96 -4.56 21.17 -3.00
N VAL A 97 -3.26 21.39 -2.89
CA VAL A 97 -2.22 20.39 -3.16
C VAL A 97 -2.31 19.22 -2.18
N ILE A 98 -2.49 19.53 -0.88
CA ILE A 98 -2.55 18.50 0.16
C ILE A 98 -3.82 17.66 -0.01
N LEU A 99 -4.95 18.31 -0.26
CA LEU A 99 -6.23 17.61 -0.47
C LEU A 99 -6.22 16.78 -1.75
N ALA A 100 -5.61 17.25 -2.84
CA ALA A 100 -5.43 16.46 -4.06
C ALA A 100 -4.58 15.21 -3.81
N GLY A 101 -3.45 15.35 -3.11
CA GLY A 101 -2.59 14.21 -2.75
C GLY A 101 -3.33 13.19 -1.88
N ARG A 102 -4.06 13.64 -0.87
CA ARG A 102 -4.89 12.76 -0.03
C ARG A 102 -5.91 11.97 -0.83
N ARG A 103 -6.63 12.63 -1.73
CA ARG A 103 -7.62 11.97 -2.61
C ARG A 103 -6.97 10.86 -3.44
N ILE A 104 -5.78 11.09 -4.01
CA ILE A 104 -5.06 10.08 -4.79
C ILE A 104 -4.69 8.88 -3.91
N ASN A 105 -4.11 9.13 -2.72
CA ASN A 105 -3.69 8.06 -1.81
C ASN A 105 -4.89 7.27 -1.26
N ASP A 106 -5.99 7.93 -0.93
CA ASP A 106 -7.20 7.28 -0.41
C ASP A 106 -7.89 6.39 -1.46
N GLU A 107 -7.76 6.71 -2.75
CA GLU A 107 -8.34 5.90 -3.83
C GLU A 107 -7.48 4.68 -4.22
N MET A 108 -6.21 4.61 -3.80
CA MET A 108 -5.31 3.55 -4.28
C MET A 108 -5.78 2.14 -3.94
N GLY A 109 -6.32 1.91 -2.74
CA GLY A 109 -6.84 0.58 -2.37
C GLY A 109 -7.95 0.11 -3.31
N ARG A 110 -8.93 0.98 -3.59
CA ARG A 110 -10.02 0.70 -4.53
C ARG A 110 -9.52 0.47 -5.95
N ARG A 111 -8.53 1.23 -6.40
CA ARG A 111 -7.93 1.05 -7.74
C ARG A 111 -7.27 -0.30 -7.89
N ILE A 112 -6.46 -0.72 -6.90
CA ILE A 112 -5.82 -2.04 -6.87
C ILE A 112 -6.89 -3.14 -6.96
N ALA A 113 -7.95 -3.04 -6.17
CA ALA A 113 -9.06 -3.98 -6.21
C ALA A 113 -9.73 -4.04 -7.60
N ARG A 114 -9.99 -2.90 -8.23
CA ARG A 114 -10.57 -2.83 -9.59
C ARG A 114 -9.67 -3.45 -10.64
N GLU A 115 -8.35 -3.29 -10.55
CA GLU A 115 -7.41 -3.97 -11.44
C GLU A 115 -7.45 -5.50 -11.23
N CYS A 116 -7.55 -5.95 -9.98
CA CYS A 116 -7.75 -7.37 -9.69
C CYS A 116 -9.05 -7.90 -10.32
N ILE A 117 -10.16 -7.19 -10.16
CA ILE A 117 -11.47 -7.55 -10.74
C ILE A 117 -11.38 -7.60 -12.27
N ARG A 118 -10.77 -6.60 -12.91
CA ARG A 118 -10.58 -6.57 -14.37
C ARG A 118 -9.79 -7.79 -14.86
N GLY A 119 -8.71 -8.13 -14.15
CA GLY A 119 -7.89 -9.30 -14.47
C GLY A 119 -8.68 -10.61 -14.31
N LEU A 120 -9.43 -10.77 -13.23
CA LEU A 120 -10.31 -11.94 -13.02
C LEU A 120 -11.37 -12.06 -14.13
N LEU A 121 -12.02 -10.97 -14.49
CA LEU A 121 -13.05 -10.95 -15.55
C LEU A 121 -12.45 -11.32 -16.91
N ARG A 122 -11.27 -10.82 -17.27
CA ARG A 122 -10.59 -11.20 -18.51
C ARG A 122 -10.24 -12.68 -18.54
N ARG A 123 -9.81 -13.26 -17.42
CA ARG A 123 -9.36 -14.65 -17.34
C ARG A 123 -10.50 -15.66 -17.23
N LYS A 124 -11.53 -15.36 -16.45
CA LYS A 124 -12.58 -16.32 -16.08
C LYS A 124 -14.00 -15.89 -16.44
N GLY A 125 -14.20 -14.64 -16.84
CA GLY A 125 -15.53 -14.07 -17.11
C GLY A 125 -16.39 -13.88 -15.86
N ARG A 126 -15.84 -14.10 -14.66
CA ARG A 126 -16.54 -13.97 -13.37
C ARG A 126 -15.56 -13.60 -12.26
N GLY A 127 -16.10 -13.23 -11.09
CA GLY A 127 -15.33 -13.15 -9.86
C GLY A 127 -14.80 -14.54 -9.45
N GLY A 128 -13.99 -14.57 -8.42
CA GLY A 128 -13.38 -15.78 -7.91
C GLY A 128 -12.91 -15.61 -6.47
N LEU A 129 -12.01 -16.46 -6.02
CA LEU A 129 -11.33 -16.34 -4.74
C LEU A 129 -10.05 -15.55 -4.91
N VAL A 130 -9.86 -14.54 -4.06
CA VAL A 130 -8.64 -13.72 -4.00
C VAL A 130 -7.95 -13.91 -2.67
N THR A 131 -6.67 -14.22 -2.68
CA THR A 131 -5.80 -14.22 -1.50
C THR A 131 -5.15 -12.87 -1.34
N ILE A 132 -5.30 -12.24 -0.18
CA ILE A 132 -4.57 -11.01 0.19
C ILE A 132 -3.47 -11.39 1.18
N LEU A 133 -2.24 -11.04 0.84
CA LEU A 133 -1.06 -11.21 1.68
C LEU A 133 -0.68 -9.87 2.31
N GLY A 134 -0.82 -9.82 3.64
CA GLY A 134 -0.57 -8.62 4.46
C GLY A 134 -1.84 -7.85 4.79
N MET A 135 -2.00 -7.52 6.09
CA MET A 135 -3.10 -6.73 6.65
C MET A 135 -2.58 -5.54 7.46
N THR A 136 -1.33 -5.57 7.88
CA THR A 136 -0.70 -4.46 8.60
C THR A 136 -0.57 -3.21 7.71
N PHE A 137 -0.42 -2.02 8.30
CA PHE A 137 -0.35 -0.79 7.51
C PHE A 137 0.98 -0.61 6.74
N LYS A 138 2.03 -1.34 7.13
CA LYS A 138 3.32 -1.38 6.44
C LYS A 138 4.10 -2.65 6.75
N GLU A 139 5.15 -2.88 5.99
CA GLU A 139 6.01 -4.04 6.07
C GLU A 139 6.72 -4.20 7.42
N ASN A 140 6.78 -5.42 7.93
CA ASN A 140 7.56 -5.85 9.09
C ASN A 140 7.20 -5.17 10.42
N VAL A 141 5.96 -4.68 10.55
CA VAL A 141 5.45 -4.06 11.77
C VAL A 141 4.09 -4.66 12.13
N PRO A 142 3.88 -5.15 13.36
CA PRO A 142 2.63 -5.77 13.80
C PRO A 142 1.57 -4.71 14.16
N ASP A 143 1.34 -3.74 13.30
CA ASP A 143 0.41 -2.63 13.53
C ASP A 143 -0.63 -2.55 12.39
N ILE A 144 -1.89 -2.73 12.73
CA ILE A 144 -3.01 -2.77 11.81
C ILE A 144 -3.75 -1.43 11.69
N ARG A 145 -3.45 -0.46 12.57
CA ARG A 145 -4.21 0.80 12.67
C ARG A 145 -4.26 1.54 11.36
N ASN A 146 -5.47 1.89 10.92
CA ASN A 146 -5.74 2.60 9.68
C ASN A 146 -5.06 1.92 8.46
N SER A 147 -5.08 0.58 8.42
CA SER A 147 -4.57 -0.16 7.27
C SER A 147 -5.45 0.09 6.05
N ARG A 148 -4.84 0.50 4.94
CA ARG A 148 -5.55 0.75 3.68
C ARG A 148 -5.81 -0.53 2.87
N VAL A 149 -5.37 -1.67 3.38
CA VAL A 149 -5.72 -2.99 2.83
C VAL A 149 -7.23 -3.23 2.95
N ILE A 150 -7.87 -2.65 3.98
CA ILE A 150 -9.32 -2.73 4.14
C ILE A 150 -10.08 -2.16 2.93
N ASP A 151 -9.55 -1.16 2.24
CA ASP A 151 -10.17 -0.59 1.05
C ASP A 151 -10.13 -1.57 -0.13
N ILE A 152 -9.05 -2.37 -0.23
CA ILE A 152 -8.95 -3.45 -1.23
C ILE A 152 -10.01 -4.51 -0.94
N ILE A 153 -10.08 -4.96 0.31
CA ILE A 153 -11.02 -6.00 0.75
C ILE A 153 -12.46 -5.56 0.49
N GLY A 154 -12.84 -4.38 0.97
CA GLY A 154 -14.19 -3.84 0.84
C GLY A 154 -14.62 -3.67 -0.62
N GLU A 155 -13.72 -3.18 -1.48
CA GLU A 155 -14.01 -3.02 -2.90
C GLU A 155 -14.17 -4.39 -3.59
N LEU A 156 -13.29 -5.38 -3.34
CA LEU A 156 -13.43 -6.73 -3.88
C LEU A 156 -14.75 -7.37 -3.46
N GLN A 157 -15.10 -7.30 -2.19
CA GLN A 157 -16.35 -7.85 -1.64
C GLN A 157 -17.59 -7.16 -2.24
N SER A 158 -17.54 -5.85 -2.50
CA SER A 158 -18.64 -5.11 -3.12
C SER A 158 -18.98 -5.60 -4.52
N PHE A 159 -18.02 -6.24 -5.22
CA PHE A 159 -18.20 -6.89 -6.51
C PHE A 159 -18.51 -8.40 -6.40
N GLY A 160 -18.76 -8.90 -5.19
CA GLY A 160 -19.07 -10.32 -4.96
C GLY A 160 -17.86 -11.25 -5.09
N VAL A 161 -16.64 -10.72 -4.99
CA VAL A 161 -15.41 -11.51 -4.97
C VAL A 161 -15.20 -12.06 -3.58
N GLU A 162 -14.94 -13.36 -3.47
CA GLU A 162 -14.57 -14.00 -2.22
C GLU A 162 -13.12 -13.66 -1.86
N VAL A 163 -12.86 -13.32 -0.60
CA VAL A 163 -11.53 -12.88 -0.13
C VAL A 163 -11.10 -13.72 1.07
N GLN A 164 -9.85 -14.18 1.05
CA GLN A 164 -9.15 -14.74 2.21
C GLN A 164 -7.88 -13.93 2.46
N ILE A 165 -7.50 -13.76 3.73
CA ILE A 165 -6.43 -12.85 4.12
C ILE A 165 -5.47 -13.59 5.05
N ALA A 166 -4.18 -13.49 4.78
CA ALA A 166 -3.12 -13.93 5.67
C ALA A 166 -2.18 -12.77 6.00
N ASP A 167 -1.74 -12.71 7.24
CA ASP A 167 -0.68 -11.80 7.69
C ASP A 167 0.11 -12.47 8.83
N PRO A 168 1.43 -12.60 8.72
CA PRO A 168 2.24 -13.30 9.71
C PRO A 168 2.49 -12.50 10.98
N LEU A 169 2.20 -11.19 10.96
CA LEU A 169 2.51 -10.25 12.05
C LEU A 169 1.27 -9.64 12.69
N ALA A 170 0.15 -9.60 11.97
CA ALA A 170 -1.08 -9.02 12.50
C ALA A 170 -1.70 -9.94 13.56
N ASP A 171 -2.12 -9.35 14.67
CA ASP A 171 -2.92 -10.06 15.68
C ASP A 171 -4.34 -10.31 15.14
N ALA A 172 -4.72 -11.59 15.03
CA ALA A 172 -5.99 -11.98 14.43
C ALA A 172 -7.20 -11.50 15.26
N ALA A 173 -7.07 -11.44 16.58
CA ALA A 173 -8.15 -10.95 17.45
C ALA A 173 -8.34 -9.44 17.28
N ALA A 174 -7.24 -8.69 17.22
CA ALA A 174 -7.27 -7.24 16.97
C ALA A 174 -7.84 -6.92 15.59
N VAL A 175 -7.47 -7.68 14.53
CA VAL A 175 -8.04 -7.50 13.19
C VAL A 175 -9.54 -7.76 13.18
N HIS A 176 -9.99 -8.81 13.89
CA HIS A 176 -11.42 -9.10 13.99
C HIS A 176 -12.16 -8.01 14.76
N GLU A 177 -11.61 -7.53 15.86
CA GLU A 177 -12.22 -6.47 16.68
C GLU A 177 -12.31 -5.14 15.93
N GLU A 178 -11.25 -4.74 15.25
CA GLU A 178 -11.17 -3.44 14.55
C GLU A 178 -11.95 -3.42 13.23
N TYR A 179 -11.87 -4.51 12.45
CA TYR A 179 -12.37 -4.53 11.06
C TYR A 179 -13.47 -5.57 10.79
N GLY A 180 -13.79 -6.45 11.74
CA GLY A 180 -14.75 -7.54 11.54
C GLY A 180 -14.25 -8.63 10.57
N ILE A 181 -12.94 -8.73 10.34
CA ILE A 181 -12.29 -9.60 9.35
C ILE A 181 -11.56 -10.74 10.06
N GLY A 182 -11.69 -11.96 9.54
CA GLY A 182 -10.92 -13.12 9.97
C GLY A 182 -9.62 -13.27 9.20
N LEU A 183 -8.50 -13.51 9.88
CA LEU A 183 -7.25 -13.93 9.26
C LEU A 183 -7.20 -15.46 9.16
N THR A 184 -6.61 -15.94 8.08
CA THR A 184 -6.37 -17.37 7.82
C THR A 184 -4.86 -17.63 7.87
N ALA A 185 -4.45 -18.70 8.56
CA ALA A 185 -3.05 -19.12 8.53
C ALA A 185 -2.64 -19.45 7.09
N ILE A 186 -1.41 -19.14 6.71
CA ILE A 186 -0.96 -19.26 5.31
C ILE A 186 -1.07 -20.70 4.80
N GLU A 187 -0.87 -21.68 5.68
CA GLU A 187 -0.94 -23.11 5.38
C GLU A 187 -2.40 -23.60 5.20
N ALA A 188 -3.37 -22.83 5.68
CA ALA A 188 -4.80 -23.14 5.59
C ALA A 188 -5.51 -22.37 4.46
N LEU A 189 -4.78 -21.55 3.70
CA LEU A 189 -5.33 -20.84 2.55
C LEU A 189 -5.73 -21.84 1.45
N ARG A 190 -6.89 -21.60 0.86
CA ARG A 190 -7.34 -22.36 -0.31
C ARG A 190 -6.65 -21.84 -1.58
N PRO A 191 -6.42 -22.70 -2.59
CA PRO A 191 -5.95 -22.24 -3.90
C PRO A 191 -6.87 -21.15 -4.48
N ALA A 192 -6.29 -20.02 -4.87
CA ALA A 192 -7.02 -18.83 -5.29
C ALA A 192 -6.87 -18.53 -6.79
N ASP A 193 -7.74 -17.70 -7.34
CA ASP A 193 -7.71 -17.23 -8.72
C ASP A 193 -6.76 -16.03 -8.90
N ALA A 194 -6.55 -15.28 -7.81
CA ALA A 194 -5.58 -14.20 -7.76
C ALA A 194 -4.93 -14.08 -6.38
N VAL A 195 -3.72 -13.57 -6.36
CA VAL A 195 -2.99 -13.18 -5.15
C VAL A 195 -2.66 -11.70 -5.20
N VAL A 196 -3.01 -10.97 -4.15
CA VAL A 196 -2.63 -9.57 -3.94
C VAL A 196 -1.56 -9.52 -2.85
N LEU A 197 -0.31 -9.24 -3.20
CA LEU A 197 0.74 -8.93 -2.25
C LEU A 197 0.58 -7.46 -1.82
N ALA A 198 -0.30 -7.23 -0.84
CA ALA A 198 -0.69 -5.91 -0.39
C ALA A 198 0.37 -5.29 0.53
N VAL A 199 0.96 -6.10 1.44
CA VAL A 199 2.06 -5.70 2.31
C VAL A 199 3.19 -6.71 2.17
N SER A 200 4.35 -6.24 1.71
CA SER A 200 5.48 -7.08 1.33
C SER A 200 6.38 -7.41 2.53
N HIS A 201 5.86 -8.18 3.50
CA HIS A 201 6.67 -8.67 4.61
C HIS A 201 7.86 -9.51 4.14
N ASP A 202 8.99 -9.42 4.84
CA ASP A 202 10.21 -10.18 4.50
C ASP A 202 9.93 -11.69 4.40
N GLN A 203 9.01 -12.21 5.22
CA GLN A 203 8.59 -13.60 5.17
C GLN A 203 7.97 -13.98 3.81
N TYR A 204 7.18 -13.11 3.22
CA TYR A 204 6.61 -13.32 1.89
C TYR A 204 7.67 -13.19 0.80
N LEU A 205 8.56 -12.20 0.94
CA LEU A 205 9.63 -11.98 -0.03
C LEU A 205 10.64 -13.13 -0.03
N ALA A 206 10.93 -13.72 1.14
CA ALA A 206 11.78 -14.92 1.25
C ALA A 206 11.18 -16.12 0.53
N GLY A 207 9.84 -16.26 0.54
CA GLY A 207 9.12 -17.30 -0.21
C GLY A 207 9.04 -17.00 -1.71
N GLY A 208 9.09 -15.74 -2.11
CA GLY A 208 9.13 -15.28 -3.50
C GLY A 208 8.05 -15.87 -4.40
N TRP A 209 8.38 -16.12 -5.67
CA TRP A 209 7.47 -16.73 -6.64
C TRP A 209 6.98 -18.13 -6.25
N PRO A 210 7.81 -19.04 -5.67
CA PRO A 210 7.31 -20.33 -5.23
C PRO A 210 6.15 -20.24 -4.23
N LEU A 211 6.24 -19.35 -3.26
CA LEU A 211 5.16 -19.12 -2.30
C LEU A 211 3.89 -18.63 -3.00
N VAL A 212 4.01 -17.55 -3.79
CA VAL A 212 2.86 -16.92 -4.45
C VAL A 212 2.20 -17.86 -5.45
N GLN A 213 3.00 -18.60 -6.23
CA GLN A 213 2.51 -19.58 -7.19
C GLN A 213 1.78 -20.74 -6.52
N GLY A 214 2.29 -21.23 -5.39
CA GLY A 214 1.67 -22.30 -4.61
C GLY A 214 0.31 -21.92 -4.01
N LEU A 215 -0.01 -20.62 -3.91
CA LEU A 215 -1.31 -20.12 -3.47
C LEU A 215 -2.33 -19.99 -4.61
N LEU A 216 -1.91 -20.13 -5.86
CA LEU A 216 -2.79 -20.04 -7.03
C LEU A 216 -3.37 -21.39 -7.41
N SER A 217 -4.59 -21.38 -7.92
CA SER A 217 -5.22 -22.57 -8.52
C SER A 217 -4.43 -23.02 -9.75
N GLU A 218 -4.08 -24.31 -9.79
CA GLU A 218 -3.30 -24.89 -10.90
C GLU A 218 -1.96 -24.17 -11.15
N GLU A 219 -1.39 -23.58 -10.11
CA GLU A 219 -0.14 -22.79 -10.19
C GLU A 219 -0.15 -21.69 -11.26
N SER A 220 -1.34 -21.24 -11.65
CA SER A 220 -1.55 -20.20 -12.64
C SER A 220 -2.58 -19.19 -12.16
N GLY A 221 -2.42 -17.94 -12.50
CA GLY A 221 -3.37 -16.92 -12.05
C GLY A 221 -2.88 -15.50 -12.24
N LEU A 222 -3.58 -14.60 -11.57
CA LEU A 222 -3.24 -13.19 -11.53
C LEU A 222 -2.52 -12.87 -10.21
N VAL A 223 -1.42 -12.15 -10.29
CA VAL A 223 -0.70 -11.63 -9.13
C VAL A 223 -0.63 -10.12 -9.21
N LEU A 224 -1.05 -9.45 -8.12
CA LEU A 224 -0.91 -8.02 -7.97
C LEU A 224 0.21 -7.74 -6.94
N ASP A 225 1.33 -7.24 -7.40
CA ASP A 225 2.46 -6.84 -6.55
C ASP A 225 2.41 -5.34 -6.29
N VAL A 226 1.75 -4.95 -5.21
CA VAL A 226 1.45 -3.54 -4.88
C VAL A 226 2.70 -2.69 -4.66
N LYS A 227 3.80 -3.31 -4.24
CA LYS A 227 5.05 -2.63 -3.93
C LYS A 227 6.17 -2.90 -4.94
N MET A 228 5.89 -3.63 -6.02
CA MET A 228 6.89 -4.01 -7.05
C MET A 228 8.11 -4.73 -6.44
N LYS A 229 7.89 -5.66 -5.51
CA LYS A 229 8.95 -6.35 -4.77
C LYS A 229 9.29 -7.73 -5.33
N LEU A 230 8.39 -8.35 -6.11
CA LEU A 230 8.66 -9.61 -6.77
C LEU A 230 9.57 -9.38 -7.98
N ASP A 231 10.59 -10.22 -8.11
CA ASP A 231 11.51 -10.14 -9.24
C ASP A 231 10.80 -10.49 -10.56
N ARG A 232 10.64 -9.49 -11.42
CA ARG A 232 9.97 -9.64 -12.72
C ARG A 232 10.73 -10.56 -13.67
N ALA A 233 12.05 -10.63 -13.56
CA ALA A 233 12.87 -11.43 -14.47
C ALA A 233 12.65 -12.94 -14.24
N SER A 234 12.37 -13.34 -13.01
CA SER A 234 12.10 -14.74 -12.64
C SER A 234 10.62 -15.09 -12.56
N LYS A 235 9.73 -14.21 -13.07
CA LYS A 235 8.28 -14.44 -13.07
C LYS A 235 7.91 -15.72 -13.84
N PRO A 236 7.14 -16.66 -13.21
CA PRO A 236 6.63 -17.83 -13.93
C PRO A 236 5.75 -17.45 -15.12
N ALA A 237 5.92 -18.20 -16.24
CA ALA A 237 5.21 -17.90 -17.48
C ALA A 237 3.67 -17.99 -17.36
N ALA A 238 3.19 -18.89 -16.49
CA ALA A 238 1.75 -19.08 -16.24
C ALA A 238 1.09 -17.98 -15.43
N ILE A 239 1.87 -17.03 -14.87
CA ILE A 239 1.36 -15.94 -14.04
C ILE A 239 1.22 -14.65 -14.85
N GLU A 240 0.04 -14.04 -14.78
CA GLU A 240 -0.18 -12.66 -15.17
C GLU A 240 0.19 -11.77 -13.99
N LEU A 241 1.17 -10.90 -14.17
CA LEU A 241 1.63 -9.96 -13.12
C LEU A 241 1.10 -8.56 -13.43
N TRP A 242 0.37 -8.01 -12.46
CA TRP A 242 0.08 -6.58 -12.39
C TRP A 242 0.94 -5.92 -11.31
N ARG A 243 1.43 -4.72 -11.59
CA ARG A 243 2.08 -3.83 -10.63
C ARG A 243 1.79 -2.37 -10.98
N PRO A 244 1.77 -1.45 -10.00
CA PRO A 244 1.45 -0.05 -10.25
C PRO A 244 2.49 0.66 -11.11
#